data_79a0d8bd0e750fe2fb21ecbadf51529e
#
_entry.id   79a0d8bd0e750fe2fb21ecbadf51529e
#
_cell.length_a   1.000
_cell.length_b   1.000
_cell.length_c   1.000
_cell.angle_alpha   90.00
_cell.angle_beta   90.00
_cell.angle_gamma   90.00
#
_symmetry.space_group_name_H-M   'P 1'
#
loop_
_entity.id
_entity.type
_entity.pdbx_description
1 polymer ?
#
loop_
_entity_poly.entity_id
_entity_poly.type
_entity_poly.pdbx_seq_one_letter_code
_entity_poly.pdbx_strand_id
1 'polypeptide(L)'
;MTNRRGFLAKGLFTLPFLSLNNAFGQKKAVKKPIVISTWDSGIPVNEAAMEILKNPTGRALDAVEKGANNIEDAINCCVGLGGNPDREGKVTLDACIMDEKMNCGGVAFMENIKHPISVARKVMEDTPHVLLVGDGARQFAIEKGFKVEEDKLSKDAENAYKNWLQKSEYKPIKNIELEQNKAMQKGKGPFAPQMLENGEFNHDTMALLALDYSGNLSGACTTSGMGFKMRGRVGDSPIIGAGLYVDNEVGACTGSGQGEEVIRIAGAAMVVEFMRQGKSPEAACKMAVDRLVKINPKKARDFQVGLIALNKNGEYGAYAVNPGFVFSVTTAPGNGKVIKAKSHFS
;
A
#
# COMPACT_ATOMS: atom_id res chain seq x y z
N MET A 1 8.34 81.46 -12.35
CA MET A 1 7.39 80.69 -11.50
C MET A 1 6.51 79.90 -12.43
N THR A 2 6.87 78.70 -12.71
CA THR A 2 6.15 77.78 -13.64
C THR A 2 5.20 76.92 -12.86
N ASN A 3 3.94 76.99 -13.25
CA ASN A 3 2.77 76.47 -12.57
C ASN A 3 2.59 74.94 -12.77
N ARG A 4 2.64 74.18 -11.69
CA ARG A 4 2.59 72.72 -11.65
C ARG A 4 1.23 72.08 -12.01
N ARG A 5 0.28 72.84 -12.54
CA ARG A 5 -1.09 72.38 -12.84
C ARG A 5 -1.38 72.07 -14.30
N GLY A 6 -0.36 72.19 -15.20
CA GLY A 6 -0.54 72.01 -16.66
C GLY A 6 -0.19 70.65 -17.21
N PHE A 7 0.25 69.69 -16.37
CA PHE A 7 0.84 68.42 -16.91
C PHE A 7 -0.11 67.17 -16.83
N LEU A 8 -1.29 67.35 -16.33
CA LEU A 8 -2.24 66.21 -16.12
C LEU A 8 -3.38 66.13 -17.16
N ALA A 9 -3.34 66.87 -18.25
CA ALA A 9 -4.47 66.95 -19.19
C ALA A 9 -4.21 66.43 -20.61
N LYS A 10 -3.10 65.74 -20.89
CA LYS A 10 -2.91 65.14 -22.23
C LYS A 10 -2.13 63.82 -22.11
N GLY A 11 -2.80 62.75 -21.72
CA GLY A 11 -2.25 61.42 -21.73
C GLY A 11 -3.37 60.37 -21.66
N LEU A 12 -4.28 60.39 -22.63
CA LEU A 12 -5.13 59.24 -22.88
C LEU A 12 -4.25 58.15 -23.47
N PHE A 13 -3.59 57.36 -22.61
CA PHE A 13 -3.00 56.10 -23.01
C PHE A 13 -4.12 55.07 -23.15
N THR A 14 -4.45 54.70 -24.36
CA THR A 14 -5.20 53.48 -24.66
C THR A 14 -4.34 52.31 -24.26
N LEU A 15 -4.53 51.83 -23.04
CA LEU A 15 -4.07 50.52 -22.63
C LEU A 15 -4.83 49.48 -23.44
N PRO A 16 -4.14 48.59 -24.19
CA PRO A 16 -4.82 47.44 -24.77
C PRO A 16 -5.34 46.61 -23.61
N PHE A 17 -6.64 46.40 -23.58
CA PHE A 17 -7.26 45.35 -22.75
C PHE A 17 -6.62 44.04 -23.20
N LEU A 18 -5.51 43.67 -22.59
CA LEU A 18 -5.06 42.29 -22.54
C LEU A 18 -6.15 41.50 -21.80
N SER A 19 -7.04 40.90 -22.58
CA SER A 19 -7.89 39.85 -22.08
C SER A 19 -6.97 38.81 -21.44
N LEU A 20 -6.87 38.86 -20.09
CA LEU A 20 -6.43 37.74 -19.28
C LEU A 20 -7.48 36.64 -19.53
N ASN A 21 -7.32 35.95 -20.65
CA ASN A 21 -7.87 34.60 -20.78
C ASN A 21 -7.27 33.81 -19.62
N ASN A 22 -8.02 33.78 -18.51
CA ASN A 22 -7.83 32.79 -17.49
C ASN A 22 -7.84 31.45 -18.20
N ALA A 23 -6.67 30.95 -18.51
CA ALA A 23 -6.44 29.56 -18.81
C ALA A 23 -6.74 28.77 -17.51
N PHE A 24 -7.99 28.77 -17.10
CA PHE A 24 -8.54 27.72 -16.26
C PHE A 24 -8.42 26.47 -17.10
N GLY A 25 -7.27 25.79 -16.99
CA GLY A 25 -7.13 24.45 -17.52
C GLY A 25 -8.38 23.68 -17.09
N GLN A 26 -9.14 23.19 -18.06
CA GLN A 26 -10.28 22.32 -17.78
C GLN A 26 -9.76 21.23 -16.83
N LYS A 27 -10.14 21.29 -15.57
CA LYS A 27 -9.89 20.21 -14.62
C LYS A 27 -10.51 18.99 -15.29
N LYS A 28 -9.68 18.03 -15.71
CA LYS A 28 -10.17 16.74 -16.20
C LYS A 28 -11.21 16.24 -15.23
N ALA A 29 -12.39 15.89 -15.74
CA ALA A 29 -13.47 15.36 -14.91
C ALA A 29 -12.91 14.18 -14.10
N VAL A 30 -13.02 14.29 -12.79
CA VAL A 30 -12.57 13.25 -11.84
C VAL A 30 -13.39 12.00 -12.12
N LYS A 31 -12.73 10.91 -12.49
CA LYS A 31 -13.40 9.60 -12.58
C LYS A 31 -13.63 9.09 -11.17
N LYS A 32 -14.89 9.04 -10.76
CA LYS A 32 -15.35 8.46 -9.49
C LYS A 32 -16.41 7.42 -9.78
N PRO A 33 -16.44 6.31 -9.07
CA PRO A 33 -15.45 5.90 -8.07
C PRO A 33 -14.18 5.36 -8.74
N ILE A 34 -13.11 5.18 -7.94
CA ILE A 34 -11.88 4.53 -8.38
C ILE A 34 -11.30 3.70 -7.26
N VAL A 35 -10.81 2.51 -7.60
CA VAL A 35 -10.03 1.63 -6.73
C VAL A 35 -8.70 1.32 -7.41
N ILE A 36 -7.62 1.43 -6.68
CA ILE A 36 -6.29 0.98 -7.12
C ILE A 36 -5.71 0.02 -6.09
N SER A 37 -4.98 -0.99 -6.54
CA SER A 37 -4.34 -1.97 -5.66
C SER A 37 -3.00 -2.42 -6.21
N THR A 38 -2.16 -2.95 -5.33
CA THR A 38 -0.88 -3.54 -5.73
C THR A 38 -1.11 -4.81 -6.54
N TRP A 39 -0.21 -5.07 -7.49
CA TRP A 39 -0.10 -6.27 -8.32
C TRP A 39 -1.27 -6.50 -9.29
N ASP A 40 -1.15 -7.52 -10.12
CA ASP A 40 -2.17 -8.01 -11.06
C ASP A 40 -3.29 -8.78 -10.34
N SER A 41 -2.96 -9.50 -9.26
CA SER A 41 -3.92 -10.11 -8.34
C SER A 41 -4.88 -9.09 -7.67
N GLY A 42 -4.61 -7.81 -7.82
CA GLY A 42 -5.48 -6.71 -7.43
C GLY A 42 -6.77 -6.59 -8.25
N ILE A 43 -6.88 -7.20 -9.43
CA ILE A 43 -8.13 -7.13 -10.24
C ILE A 43 -9.33 -7.68 -9.46
N PRO A 44 -9.35 -8.93 -8.97
CA PRO A 44 -10.48 -9.44 -8.19
C PRO A 44 -10.71 -8.66 -6.88
N VAL A 45 -9.66 -8.16 -6.26
CA VAL A 45 -9.73 -7.29 -5.07
C VAL A 45 -10.48 -5.99 -5.38
N ASN A 46 -10.12 -5.34 -6.49
CA ASN A 46 -10.78 -4.11 -6.95
C ASN A 46 -12.24 -4.37 -7.35
N GLU A 47 -12.55 -5.50 -8.00
CA GLU A 47 -13.92 -5.86 -8.35
C GLU A 47 -14.78 -6.06 -7.10
N ALA A 48 -14.26 -6.74 -6.07
CA ALA A 48 -14.95 -6.89 -4.79
C ALA A 48 -15.20 -5.52 -4.10
N ALA A 49 -14.23 -4.61 -4.14
CA ALA A 49 -14.40 -3.24 -3.65
C ALA A 49 -15.44 -2.46 -4.48
N MET A 50 -15.45 -2.65 -5.80
CA MET A 50 -16.42 -2.02 -6.69
C MET A 50 -17.85 -2.48 -6.47
N GLU A 51 -18.09 -3.68 -5.95
CA GLU A 51 -19.43 -4.11 -5.55
C GLU A 51 -20.06 -3.16 -4.53
N ILE A 52 -19.28 -2.59 -3.64
CA ILE A 52 -19.73 -1.56 -2.70
C ILE A 52 -19.89 -0.22 -3.42
N LEU A 53 -18.90 0.19 -4.21
CA LEU A 53 -18.85 1.51 -4.84
C LEU A 53 -19.76 1.64 -6.08
N LYS A 54 -20.33 0.58 -6.62
CA LYS A 54 -21.41 0.69 -7.63
C LYS A 54 -22.64 1.41 -7.07
N ASN A 55 -22.85 1.38 -5.75
CA ASN A 55 -23.85 2.20 -5.09
C ASN A 55 -23.26 3.60 -4.85
N PRO A 56 -23.93 4.69 -5.30
CA PRO A 56 -23.48 6.06 -5.08
C PRO A 56 -23.28 6.47 -3.60
N THR A 57 -23.92 5.75 -2.67
CA THR A 57 -23.74 5.96 -1.21
C THR A 57 -22.72 5.02 -0.57
N GLY A 58 -22.10 4.15 -1.36
CA GLY A 58 -21.06 3.24 -0.88
C GLY A 58 -19.82 3.99 -0.40
N ARG A 59 -19.34 3.68 0.81
CA ARG A 59 -18.17 4.33 1.41
C ARG A 59 -16.87 3.67 0.92
N ALA A 60 -15.86 4.49 0.72
CA ALA A 60 -14.52 4.01 0.39
C ALA A 60 -13.96 3.05 1.45
N LEU A 61 -14.24 3.29 2.75
CA LEU A 61 -13.82 2.43 3.85
C LEU A 61 -14.38 1.01 3.72
N ASP A 62 -15.68 0.89 3.45
CA ASP A 62 -16.34 -0.41 3.29
C ASP A 62 -15.82 -1.15 2.05
N ALA A 63 -15.50 -0.40 1.00
CA ALA A 63 -14.94 -0.92 -0.23
C ALA A 63 -13.54 -1.50 -0.03
N VAL A 64 -12.64 -0.79 0.66
CA VAL A 64 -11.28 -1.29 0.89
C VAL A 64 -11.28 -2.49 1.85
N GLU A 65 -12.16 -2.53 2.85
CA GLU A 65 -12.32 -3.72 3.68
C GLU A 65 -12.81 -4.92 2.87
N LYS A 66 -13.85 -4.72 2.04
CA LYS A 66 -14.41 -5.80 1.21
C LYS A 66 -13.37 -6.34 0.22
N GLY A 67 -12.59 -5.45 -0.38
CA GLY A 67 -11.49 -5.83 -1.27
C GLY A 67 -10.41 -6.62 -0.55
N ALA A 68 -9.97 -6.17 0.63
CA ALA A 68 -8.99 -6.89 1.44
C ALA A 68 -9.49 -8.26 1.88
N ASN A 69 -10.74 -8.36 2.34
CA ASN A 69 -11.35 -9.65 2.70
C ASN A 69 -11.39 -10.63 1.53
N ASN A 70 -11.56 -10.16 0.30
CA ASN A 70 -11.55 -11.03 -0.88
C ASN A 70 -10.23 -11.78 -1.04
N ILE A 71 -9.09 -11.11 -0.84
CA ILE A 71 -7.77 -11.76 -0.92
C ILE A 71 -7.44 -12.56 0.33
N GLU A 72 -7.90 -12.15 1.50
CA GLU A 72 -7.74 -12.89 2.76
C GLU A 72 -8.58 -14.18 2.79
N ASP A 73 -9.65 -14.24 2.01
CA ASP A 73 -10.46 -15.45 1.80
C ASP A 73 -9.75 -16.49 0.95
N ALA A 74 -8.91 -16.04 0.03
CA ALA A 74 -8.18 -16.93 -0.86
C ALA A 74 -7.03 -17.62 -0.10
N ILE A 75 -6.88 -18.93 -0.33
CA ILE A 75 -5.71 -19.66 0.15
C ILE A 75 -4.59 -19.46 -0.89
N ASN A 76 -3.74 -18.48 -0.64
CA ASN A 76 -2.61 -18.13 -1.51
C ASN A 76 -1.31 -17.99 -0.70
N CYS A 77 -0.21 -17.80 -1.38
CA CYS A 77 1.13 -17.78 -0.78
C CYS A 77 1.41 -16.63 0.20
N CYS A 78 0.66 -15.53 0.14
CA CYS A 78 1.32 -14.28 0.51
C CYS A 78 0.43 -13.38 1.36
N VAL A 79 -0.87 -13.61 1.38
CA VAL A 79 -1.85 -12.83 2.15
C VAL A 79 -2.78 -13.79 2.88
N GLY A 80 -3.10 -13.49 4.13
CA GLY A 80 -3.99 -14.30 4.93
C GLY A 80 -3.37 -15.63 5.40
N LEU A 81 -4.22 -16.56 5.77
CA LEU A 81 -3.82 -17.83 6.39
C LEU A 81 -3.09 -18.79 5.44
N GLY A 82 -3.14 -18.55 4.13
CA GLY A 82 -2.41 -19.34 3.14
C GLY A 82 -0.93 -18.95 2.99
N GLY A 83 -0.51 -17.88 3.63
CA GLY A 83 0.84 -17.33 3.52
C GLY A 83 1.94 -18.24 4.05
N ASN A 84 3.18 -17.94 3.66
CA ASN A 84 4.34 -18.67 4.17
C ASN A 84 4.55 -18.40 5.67
N PRO A 85 4.90 -19.44 6.45
CA PRO A 85 5.10 -19.30 7.88
C PRO A 85 6.39 -18.52 8.21
N ASP A 86 6.51 -18.12 9.46
CA ASP A 86 7.76 -17.71 10.06
C ASP A 86 8.70 -18.91 10.28
N ARG A 87 9.85 -18.69 10.89
CA ARG A 87 10.85 -19.74 11.18
C ARG A 87 10.35 -20.85 12.10
N GLU A 88 9.37 -20.54 12.93
CA GLU A 88 8.75 -21.48 13.89
C GLU A 88 7.57 -22.24 13.26
N GLY A 89 7.33 -22.05 11.96
CA GLY A 89 6.24 -22.72 11.25
C GLY A 89 4.88 -22.10 11.49
N LYS A 90 4.79 -20.84 11.93
CA LYS A 90 3.54 -20.12 12.21
C LYS A 90 3.27 -19.04 11.19
N VAL A 91 2.04 -18.98 10.68
CA VAL A 91 1.58 -17.86 9.85
C VAL A 91 1.15 -16.73 10.76
N THR A 92 1.77 -15.56 10.61
CA THR A 92 1.44 -14.35 11.35
C THR A 92 0.95 -13.28 10.41
N LEU A 93 -0.10 -12.56 10.79
CA LEU A 93 -0.86 -11.65 9.96
C LEU A 93 -0.73 -10.22 10.46
N ASP A 94 -0.52 -9.32 9.50
CA ASP A 94 -0.38 -7.89 9.72
C ASP A 94 -1.39 -7.16 8.83
N ALA A 95 -2.12 -6.18 9.36
CA ALA A 95 -3.04 -5.37 8.58
C ALA A 95 -3.23 -3.97 9.17
N CYS A 96 -3.51 -2.98 8.33
CA CYS A 96 -4.03 -1.70 8.76
C CYS A 96 -5.06 -1.12 7.78
N ILE A 97 -5.93 -0.29 8.31
CA ILE A 97 -6.99 0.39 7.58
C ILE A 97 -7.09 1.85 8.05
N MET A 98 -7.46 2.75 7.14
CA MET A 98 -7.60 4.17 7.45
C MET A 98 -8.75 4.80 6.68
N ASP A 99 -9.56 5.62 7.35
CA ASP A 99 -10.72 6.29 6.80
C ASP A 99 -10.46 7.75 6.38
N GLU A 100 -11.51 8.39 5.86
CA GLU A 100 -11.51 9.77 5.37
C GLU A 100 -11.34 10.83 6.47
N LYS A 101 -11.49 10.46 7.74
CA LYS A 101 -11.35 11.35 8.91
C LYS A 101 -10.03 11.18 9.64
N MET A 102 -9.09 10.45 9.02
CA MET A 102 -7.82 10.06 9.61
C MET A 102 -7.94 9.09 10.81
N ASN A 103 -9.13 8.51 11.04
CA ASN A 103 -9.21 7.38 11.95
C ASN A 103 -8.46 6.18 11.34
N CYS A 104 -7.75 5.46 12.16
CA CYS A 104 -6.98 4.32 11.70
C CYS A 104 -6.95 3.19 12.74
N GLY A 105 -6.80 1.98 12.25
CA GLY A 105 -6.63 0.80 13.08
C GLY A 105 -5.68 -0.19 12.44
N GLY A 106 -5.00 -0.95 13.26
CA GLY A 106 -4.06 -1.96 12.80
C GLY A 106 -3.99 -3.15 13.75
N VAL A 107 -3.58 -4.28 13.18
CA VAL A 107 -3.18 -5.48 13.93
C VAL A 107 -1.86 -5.97 13.36
N ALA A 108 -1.00 -6.47 14.24
CA ALA A 108 0.29 -7.00 13.83
C ALA A 108 0.60 -8.30 14.57
N PHE A 109 1.32 -9.21 13.90
CA PHE A 109 1.74 -10.47 14.47
C PHE A 109 0.58 -11.28 15.05
N MET A 110 -0.60 -11.18 14.43
CA MET A 110 -1.81 -11.90 14.84
C MET A 110 -1.85 -13.28 14.19
N GLU A 111 -2.23 -14.31 14.93
CA GLU A 111 -2.30 -15.70 14.47
C GLU A 111 -3.74 -16.20 14.40
N ASN A 112 -4.04 -17.08 13.43
CA ASN A 112 -5.25 -17.90 13.35
C ASN A 112 -6.58 -17.12 13.30
N ILE A 113 -6.57 -15.89 12.77
CA ILE A 113 -7.79 -15.12 12.49
C ILE A 113 -7.82 -14.80 10.99
N LYS A 114 -8.87 -15.23 10.31
CA LYS A 114 -8.95 -15.20 8.83
C LYS A 114 -8.92 -13.80 8.24
N HIS A 115 -9.55 -12.82 8.89
CA HIS A 115 -9.72 -11.46 8.37
C HIS A 115 -9.01 -10.41 9.24
N PRO A 116 -7.68 -10.31 9.21
CA PRO A 116 -6.94 -9.32 9.98
C PRO A 116 -7.36 -7.87 9.65
N ILE A 117 -7.76 -7.57 8.41
CA ILE A 117 -8.23 -6.24 8.04
C ILE A 117 -9.51 -5.84 8.78
N SER A 118 -10.45 -6.77 8.94
CA SER A 118 -11.70 -6.50 9.67
C SER A 118 -11.45 -6.36 11.17
N VAL A 119 -10.48 -7.08 11.73
CA VAL A 119 -10.03 -6.86 13.11
C VAL A 119 -9.38 -5.48 13.26
N ALA A 120 -8.53 -5.07 12.33
CA ALA A 120 -7.92 -3.73 12.31
C ALA A 120 -9.00 -2.63 12.26
N ARG A 121 -10.06 -2.83 11.46
CA ARG A 121 -11.23 -1.92 11.45
C ARG A 121 -11.92 -1.87 12.80
N LYS A 122 -12.11 -3.01 13.48
CA LYS A 122 -12.69 -3.06 14.82
C LYS A 122 -11.81 -2.37 15.87
N VAL A 123 -10.49 -2.44 15.75
CA VAL A 123 -9.59 -1.65 16.61
C VAL A 123 -9.88 -0.17 16.43
N MET A 124 -9.99 0.31 15.18
CA MET A 124 -10.29 1.71 14.86
C MET A 124 -11.66 2.17 15.38
N GLU A 125 -12.72 1.34 15.19
CA GLU A 125 -14.10 1.75 15.46
C GLU A 125 -14.51 1.56 16.93
N ASP A 126 -13.98 0.53 17.60
CA ASP A 126 -14.48 0.08 18.89
C ASP A 126 -13.51 0.36 20.07
N THR A 127 -12.35 0.94 19.82
CA THR A 127 -11.35 1.23 20.86
C THR A 127 -10.72 2.61 20.71
N PRO A 128 -10.11 3.16 21.76
CA PRO A 128 -9.29 4.38 21.64
C PRO A 128 -7.88 4.10 21.09
N HIS A 129 -7.55 2.85 20.79
CA HIS A 129 -6.21 2.44 20.33
C HIS A 129 -6.15 2.40 18.80
N VAL A 130 -4.95 2.50 18.27
CA VAL A 130 -4.69 2.40 16.82
C VAL A 130 -4.03 1.09 16.42
N LEU A 131 -3.36 0.39 17.32
CA LEU A 131 -2.63 -0.83 16.98
C LEU A 131 -2.68 -1.82 18.14
N LEU A 132 -3.11 -3.05 17.85
CA LEU A 132 -3.00 -4.19 18.74
C LEU A 132 -2.07 -5.24 18.14
N VAL A 133 -1.33 -5.98 18.98
CA VAL A 133 -0.33 -6.95 18.49
C VAL A 133 -0.42 -8.31 19.16
N GLY A 134 -0.04 -9.36 18.44
CA GLY A 134 0.13 -10.73 18.96
C GLY A 134 -1.12 -11.28 19.61
N ASP A 135 -0.94 -11.94 20.76
CA ASP A 135 -2.04 -12.56 21.51
C ASP A 135 -3.10 -11.57 21.96
N GLY A 136 -2.72 -10.31 22.26
CA GLY A 136 -3.68 -9.26 22.61
C GLY A 136 -4.61 -8.93 21.44
N ALA A 137 -4.08 -8.83 20.22
CA ALA A 137 -4.89 -8.63 19.03
C ALA A 137 -5.81 -9.81 18.75
N ARG A 138 -5.31 -11.04 18.94
CA ARG A 138 -6.08 -12.28 18.78
C ARG A 138 -7.20 -12.38 19.81
N GLN A 139 -6.92 -12.07 21.07
CA GLN A 139 -7.95 -12.07 22.13
C GLN A 139 -9.05 -11.04 21.82
N PHE A 140 -8.69 -9.82 21.45
CA PHE A 140 -9.64 -8.80 21.02
C PHE A 140 -10.51 -9.28 19.85
N ALA A 141 -9.92 -9.94 18.84
CA ALA A 141 -10.66 -10.50 17.72
C ALA A 141 -11.70 -11.53 18.21
N ILE A 142 -11.34 -12.44 19.12
CA ILE A 142 -12.26 -13.43 19.70
C ILE A 142 -13.40 -12.73 20.44
N GLU A 143 -13.12 -11.72 21.24
CA GLU A 143 -14.12 -10.90 21.96
C GLU A 143 -15.09 -10.20 21.00
N LYS A 144 -14.61 -9.84 19.78
CA LYS A 144 -15.45 -9.26 18.72
C LYS A 144 -16.17 -10.30 17.86
N GLY A 145 -16.08 -11.58 18.18
CA GLY A 145 -16.79 -12.66 17.52
C GLY A 145 -16.11 -13.26 16.30
N PHE A 146 -14.83 -12.93 16.06
CA PHE A 146 -14.06 -13.59 15.00
C PHE A 146 -13.72 -15.02 15.41
N LYS A 147 -13.83 -15.93 14.45
CA LYS A 147 -13.50 -17.34 14.67
C LYS A 147 -11.99 -17.54 14.69
N VAL A 148 -11.55 -18.44 15.56
CA VAL A 148 -10.20 -18.97 15.56
C VAL A 148 -10.14 -20.12 14.56
N GLU A 149 -9.27 -19.99 13.57
CA GLU A 149 -9.02 -21.03 12.58
C GLU A 149 -7.97 -22.02 13.07
N GLU A 150 -7.94 -23.21 12.45
CA GLU A 150 -6.94 -24.22 12.76
C GLU A 150 -5.52 -23.70 12.51
N ASP A 151 -4.62 -24.02 13.42
CA ASP A 151 -3.18 -23.75 13.26
C ASP A 151 -2.55 -24.77 12.28
N LYS A 152 -2.86 -24.58 11.00
CA LYS A 152 -2.44 -25.49 9.92
C LYS A 152 -1.95 -24.69 8.71
N LEU A 153 -0.78 -25.06 8.22
CA LEU A 153 -0.26 -24.51 6.98
C LEU A 153 -1.08 -24.99 5.77
N SER A 154 -1.21 -24.14 4.76
CA SER A 154 -1.63 -24.61 3.44
C SER A 154 -0.64 -25.65 2.91
N LYS A 155 -1.08 -26.50 1.99
CA LYS A 155 -0.20 -27.55 1.41
C LYS A 155 1.06 -26.95 0.75
N ASP A 156 0.91 -25.81 0.10
CA ASP A 156 2.01 -25.14 -0.58
C ASP A 156 2.97 -24.49 0.43
N ALA A 157 2.45 -23.84 1.46
CA ALA A 157 3.24 -23.27 2.55
C ALA A 157 3.98 -24.37 3.35
N GLU A 158 3.36 -25.52 3.58
CA GLU A 158 3.99 -26.66 4.24
C GLU A 158 5.17 -27.21 3.40
N ASN A 159 4.97 -27.37 2.09
CA ASN A 159 6.02 -27.82 1.20
C ASN A 159 7.18 -26.80 1.11
N ALA A 160 6.85 -25.53 0.97
CA ALA A 160 7.83 -24.46 0.97
C ALA A 160 8.65 -24.41 2.28
N TYR A 161 7.99 -24.57 3.43
CA TYR A 161 8.63 -24.62 4.74
C TYR A 161 9.53 -25.85 4.90
N LYS A 162 9.09 -27.04 4.49
CA LYS A 162 9.92 -28.27 4.49
C LYS A 162 11.18 -28.09 3.63
N ASN A 163 11.03 -27.52 2.43
CA ASN A 163 12.16 -27.24 1.54
C ASN A 163 13.13 -26.23 2.14
N TRP A 164 12.61 -25.20 2.78
CA TRP A 164 13.42 -24.20 3.48
C TRP A 164 14.19 -24.82 4.64
N LEU A 165 13.58 -25.66 5.48
CA LEU A 165 14.24 -26.34 6.61
C LEU A 165 15.39 -27.25 6.15
N GLN A 166 15.26 -27.91 4.98
CA GLN A 166 16.34 -28.76 4.44
C GLN A 166 17.55 -27.97 3.94
N LYS A 167 17.34 -26.71 3.52
CA LYS A 167 18.38 -25.86 2.91
C LYS A 167 18.97 -24.86 3.90
N SER A 168 18.25 -24.56 4.97
CA SER A 168 18.68 -23.64 5.99
C SER A 168 19.46 -24.38 7.07
N GLU A 169 20.75 -24.05 7.21
CA GLU A 169 21.35 -24.21 8.52
C GLU A 169 20.67 -23.15 9.42
N TYR A 170 19.60 -23.53 10.13
CA TYR A 170 18.89 -22.65 11.04
C TYR A 170 19.85 -22.21 12.16
N LYS A 171 20.45 -21.05 11.96
CA LYS A 171 21.14 -20.29 13.02
C LYS A 171 20.36 -19.02 13.24
N PRO A 172 20.07 -18.64 14.49
CA PRO A 172 19.47 -17.34 14.77
C PRO A 172 20.39 -16.25 14.20
N ILE A 173 20.05 -15.69 13.05
CA ILE A 173 20.88 -14.70 12.38
C ILE A 173 20.37 -13.32 12.77
N LYS A 174 21.26 -12.53 13.35
CA LYS A 174 21.02 -11.15 13.80
C LYS A 174 20.69 -10.17 12.65
N ASN A 175 20.37 -10.55 11.50
CA ASN A 175 19.92 -9.71 10.41
C ASN A 175 19.79 -10.57 9.14
N ILE A 176 18.73 -11.39 9.12
CA ILE A 176 18.52 -12.34 8.05
C ILE A 176 18.47 -11.67 6.68
N GLU A 177 18.04 -10.44 6.61
CA GLU A 177 17.91 -9.72 5.33
C GLU A 177 19.26 -9.33 4.75
N LEU A 178 20.26 -9.04 5.57
CA LEU A 178 21.64 -8.85 5.10
C LEU A 178 22.24 -10.15 4.55
N GLU A 179 21.92 -11.29 5.18
CA GLU A 179 22.37 -12.60 4.67
C GLU A 179 21.55 -13.02 3.45
N GLN A 180 20.27 -12.65 3.38
CA GLN A 180 19.44 -12.81 2.18
C GLN A 180 20.08 -12.10 0.99
N ASN A 181 20.41 -10.85 1.10
CA ASN A 181 21.02 -10.10 0.00
C ASN A 181 22.32 -10.74 -0.50
N LYS A 182 23.16 -11.27 0.41
CA LYS A 182 24.38 -11.98 0.04
C LYS A 182 24.11 -13.30 -0.66
N ALA A 183 23.04 -14.00 -0.28
CA ALA A 183 22.70 -15.30 -0.85
C ALA A 183 21.95 -15.16 -2.19
N MET A 184 21.13 -14.13 -2.39
CA MET A 184 20.55 -13.77 -3.68
C MET A 184 21.64 -13.50 -4.71
N GLN A 185 22.71 -12.79 -4.34
CA GLN A 185 23.88 -12.58 -5.20
C GLN A 185 24.61 -13.88 -5.58
N LYS A 186 24.49 -14.93 -4.77
CA LYS A 186 25.14 -16.24 -5.00
C LYS A 186 24.18 -17.29 -5.54
N GLY A 187 22.90 -16.96 -5.78
CA GLY A 187 21.89 -17.93 -6.20
C GLY A 187 21.64 -19.05 -5.18
N LYS A 188 21.99 -18.83 -3.92
CA LYS A 188 21.85 -19.79 -2.82
C LYS A 188 21.26 -19.09 -1.60
N GLY A 189 20.06 -19.43 -1.21
CA GLY A 189 19.47 -18.93 0.01
C GLY A 189 18.09 -19.52 0.28
N PRO A 190 17.67 -19.57 1.56
CA PRO A 190 16.39 -20.10 1.96
C PRO A 190 15.33 -18.98 1.88
N PHE A 191 15.01 -18.50 0.67
CA PHE A 191 14.06 -17.41 0.47
C PHE A 191 12.77 -17.96 -0.09
N ALA A 192 11.68 -17.25 0.24
CA ALA A 192 10.46 -17.41 -0.53
C ALA A 192 10.81 -17.21 -2.00
N PRO A 193 10.46 -18.16 -2.88
CA PRO A 193 10.74 -18.00 -4.30
C PRO A 193 10.02 -16.74 -4.79
N GLN A 194 10.67 -15.97 -5.66
CA GLN A 194 10.03 -14.83 -6.32
C GLN A 194 8.88 -15.25 -7.24
N MET A 195 8.89 -16.51 -7.65
CA MET A 195 7.85 -17.17 -8.43
C MET A 195 7.45 -18.46 -7.74
N LEU A 196 6.17 -18.73 -7.68
CA LEU A 196 5.63 -20.01 -7.25
C LEU A 196 5.93 -21.10 -8.29
N GLU A 197 5.80 -22.36 -7.91
CA GLU A 197 6.02 -23.50 -8.82
C GLU A 197 5.06 -23.48 -10.03
N ASN A 198 3.91 -22.82 -9.90
CA ASN A 198 2.95 -22.62 -10.98
C ASN A 198 3.31 -21.43 -11.92
N GLY A 199 4.44 -20.76 -11.70
CA GLY A 199 4.91 -19.64 -12.51
C GLY A 199 4.31 -18.27 -12.14
N GLU A 200 3.53 -18.18 -11.08
CA GLU A 200 3.02 -16.92 -10.55
C GLU A 200 4.03 -16.23 -9.65
N PHE A 201 4.03 -14.90 -9.67
CA PHE A 201 4.86 -14.12 -8.75
C PHE A 201 4.37 -14.28 -7.31
N ASN A 202 5.32 -14.46 -6.40
CA ASN A 202 5.07 -14.55 -4.97
C ASN A 202 4.97 -13.14 -4.37
N HIS A 203 3.74 -12.62 -4.26
CA HIS A 203 3.50 -11.24 -3.81
C HIS A 203 3.13 -11.22 -2.33
N ASP A 204 3.90 -10.51 -1.52
CA ASP A 204 3.83 -10.59 -0.06
C ASP A 204 2.80 -9.65 0.59
N THR A 205 2.21 -8.72 -0.16
CA THR A 205 1.30 -7.71 0.40
C THR A 205 0.24 -7.30 -0.60
N MET A 206 -1.01 -7.35 -0.17
CA MET A 206 -2.11 -6.70 -0.88
C MET A 206 -2.44 -5.39 -0.19
N ALA A 207 -2.34 -4.31 -0.96
CA ALA A 207 -2.67 -2.98 -0.49
C ALA A 207 -3.58 -2.28 -1.50
N LEU A 208 -4.58 -1.56 -1.03
CA LEU A 208 -5.54 -0.90 -1.89
C LEU A 208 -5.99 0.45 -1.37
N LEU A 209 -6.33 1.34 -2.29
CA LEU A 209 -6.85 2.68 -2.06
C LEU A 209 -8.14 2.86 -2.84
N ALA A 210 -9.13 3.49 -2.25
CA ALA A 210 -10.41 3.79 -2.89
C ALA A 210 -10.77 5.26 -2.74
N LEU A 211 -11.41 5.81 -3.78
CA LEU A 211 -12.06 7.11 -3.79
C LEU A 211 -13.53 6.88 -4.18
N ASP A 212 -14.46 7.21 -3.30
CA ASP A 212 -15.89 7.02 -3.52
C ASP A 212 -16.56 8.17 -4.30
N TYR A 213 -17.85 8.05 -4.60
CA TYR A 213 -18.62 9.09 -5.30
C TYR A 213 -18.68 10.41 -4.53
N SER A 214 -18.71 10.37 -3.19
CA SER A 214 -18.66 11.55 -2.32
C SER A 214 -17.30 12.23 -2.34
N GLY A 215 -16.29 11.56 -2.91
CA GLY A 215 -14.91 12.01 -3.00
C GLY A 215 -14.14 11.75 -1.72
N ASN A 216 -14.53 10.79 -0.91
CA ASN A 216 -13.78 10.36 0.26
C ASN A 216 -12.78 9.28 -0.10
N LEU A 217 -11.61 9.37 0.52
CA LEU A 217 -10.51 8.43 0.39
C LEU A 217 -10.47 7.48 1.58
N SER A 218 -10.17 6.23 1.32
CA SER A 218 -9.78 5.24 2.34
C SER A 218 -8.74 4.30 1.78
N GLY A 219 -8.03 3.61 2.67
CA GLY A 219 -7.03 2.64 2.27
C GLY A 219 -6.95 1.46 3.23
N ALA A 220 -6.45 0.34 2.71
CA ALA A 220 -6.20 -0.88 3.46
C ALA A 220 -4.89 -1.51 2.99
N CYS A 221 -4.20 -2.15 3.92
CA CYS A 221 -2.98 -2.91 3.65
C CYS A 221 -3.03 -4.19 4.50
N THR A 222 -2.83 -5.36 3.88
CA THR A 222 -2.89 -6.67 4.54
C THR A 222 -1.84 -7.62 3.98
N THR A 223 -1.24 -8.43 4.84
CA THR A 223 -0.15 -9.33 4.50
C THR A 223 0.02 -10.45 5.53
N SER A 224 0.64 -11.56 5.12
CA SER A 224 1.27 -12.52 6.04
C SER A 224 2.77 -12.21 6.26
N GLY A 225 3.27 -11.14 5.67
CA GLY A 225 4.67 -10.73 5.76
C GLY A 225 5.62 -11.61 4.95
N MET A 226 6.90 -11.46 5.21
CA MET A 226 7.96 -12.22 4.54
C MET A 226 7.94 -13.69 4.97
N GLY A 227 8.02 -14.59 4.01
CA GLY A 227 8.16 -16.03 4.31
C GLY A 227 9.45 -16.34 5.06
N PHE A 228 9.35 -17.24 6.05
CA PHE A 228 10.46 -17.70 6.90
C PHE A 228 11.13 -16.58 7.70
N LYS A 229 10.41 -15.50 7.93
CA LYS A 229 10.83 -14.36 8.75
C LYS A 229 11.19 -14.78 10.16
N MET A 230 12.00 -14.00 10.84
CA MET A 230 12.23 -14.16 12.27
C MET A 230 10.91 -14.04 13.01
N ARG A 231 10.66 -14.93 13.98
CA ARG A 231 9.47 -14.82 14.81
C ARG A 231 9.43 -13.47 15.54
N GLY A 232 8.28 -12.79 15.45
CA GLY A 232 8.12 -11.42 15.95
C GLY A 232 8.45 -10.32 14.94
N ARG A 233 8.96 -10.64 13.74
CA ARG A 233 9.17 -9.64 12.69
C ARG A 233 7.83 -9.12 12.16
N VAL A 234 7.73 -7.81 12.11
CA VAL A 234 6.64 -7.06 11.50
C VAL A 234 7.21 -6.13 10.44
N GLY A 235 6.60 -6.08 9.26
CA GLY A 235 6.95 -5.15 8.18
C GLY A 235 6.23 -3.82 8.30
N ASP A 236 6.15 -3.10 7.19
CA ASP A 236 5.48 -1.79 7.10
C ASP A 236 3.95 -1.88 7.10
N SER A 237 3.39 -3.00 6.64
CA SER A 237 1.96 -3.15 6.34
C SER A 237 1.00 -2.78 7.47
N PRO A 238 1.27 -3.04 8.78
CA PRO A 238 0.37 -2.61 9.85
C PRO A 238 0.69 -1.22 10.40
N ILE A 239 1.71 -0.55 9.88
CA ILE A 239 2.23 0.71 10.43
C ILE A 239 1.69 1.88 9.63
N ILE A 240 0.76 2.64 10.23
CA ILE A 240 0.25 3.87 9.65
C ILE A 240 1.39 4.89 9.49
N GLY A 241 1.44 5.47 8.29
CA GLY A 241 2.53 6.35 7.86
C GLY A 241 3.64 5.63 7.09
N ALA A 242 3.83 4.33 7.32
CA ALA A 242 4.77 3.50 6.55
C ALA A 242 4.05 2.76 5.41
N GLY A 243 3.32 1.69 5.70
CA GLY A 243 2.63 0.88 4.71
C GLY A 243 1.36 1.51 4.14
N LEU A 244 0.70 2.38 4.90
CA LEU A 244 -0.52 3.08 4.50
C LEU A 244 -0.57 4.46 5.12
N TYR A 245 -1.02 5.45 4.33
CA TYR A 245 -1.43 6.75 4.86
C TYR A 245 -2.54 7.36 4.00
N VAL A 246 -3.57 7.92 4.66
CA VAL A 246 -4.70 8.59 4.01
C VAL A 246 -4.86 9.99 4.59
N ASP A 247 -4.92 10.99 3.72
CA ASP A 247 -5.30 12.34 4.05
C ASP A 247 -6.37 12.80 3.06
N ASN A 248 -7.59 12.94 3.55
CA ASN A 248 -8.75 13.22 2.70
C ASN A 248 -8.72 14.59 2.01
N GLU A 249 -7.85 15.50 2.42
CA GLU A 249 -7.64 16.79 1.76
C GLU A 249 -6.65 16.69 0.59
N VAL A 250 -5.79 15.66 0.59
CA VAL A 250 -4.65 15.54 -0.32
C VAL A 250 -4.74 14.29 -1.18
N GLY A 251 -4.70 13.13 -0.53
CA GLY A 251 -4.58 11.84 -1.19
C GLY A 251 -4.23 10.71 -0.24
N ALA A 252 -3.98 9.54 -0.81
CA ALA A 252 -3.58 8.36 -0.08
C ALA A 252 -2.42 7.67 -0.77
N CYS A 253 -1.62 6.95 0.01
CA CYS A 253 -0.52 6.13 -0.49
C CYS A 253 -0.43 4.83 0.29
N THR A 254 -0.05 3.78 -0.43
CA THR A 254 0.30 2.46 0.11
C THR A 254 1.28 1.78 -0.84
N GLY A 255 1.74 0.57 -0.50
CA GLY A 255 2.70 -0.12 -1.36
C GLY A 255 2.93 -1.57 -1.00
N SER A 256 3.94 -2.17 -1.60
CA SER A 256 4.39 -3.54 -1.36
C SER A 256 5.90 -3.64 -1.55
N GLY A 257 6.53 -4.58 -0.86
CA GLY A 257 7.95 -4.88 -1.01
C GLY A 257 8.70 -4.96 0.33
N GLN A 258 9.96 -4.52 0.35
CA GLN A 258 10.82 -4.59 1.54
C GLN A 258 10.36 -3.61 2.62
N GLY A 259 9.55 -4.10 3.56
CA GLY A 259 8.89 -3.29 4.59
C GLY A 259 9.84 -2.46 5.45
N GLU A 260 10.98 -3.03 5.80
CA GLU A 260 12.01 -2.35 6.61
C GLU A 260 12.52 -1.05 5.97
N GLU A 261 12.65 -1.03 4.66
CA GLU A 261 13.09 0.17 3.94
C GLU A 261 11.98 1.23 3.90
N VAL A 262 10.74 0.80 3.74
CA VAL A 262 9.56 1.70 3.77
C VAL A 262 9.38 2.33 5.15
N ILE A 263 9.54 1.54 6.24
CA ILE A 263 9.50 2.03 7.62
C ILE A 263 10.55 3.13 7.85
N ARG A 264 11.80 2.93 7.37
CA ARG A 264 12.91 3.88 7.57
C ARG A 264 12.62 5.29 7.09
N ILE A 265 11.72 5.44 6.13
CA ILE A 265 11.39 6.74 5.54
C ILE A 265 9.95 7.20 5.82
N ALA A 266 9.15 6.44 6.59
CA ALA A 266 7.71 6.65 6.73
C ALA A 266 7.03 6.79 5.34
N GLY A 267 7.22 5.80 4.48
CA GLY A 267 7.08 5.89 3.03
C GLY A 267 5.74 6.42 2.55
N ALA A 268 4.62 5.90 3.08
CA ALA A 268 3.28 6.32 2.66
C ALA A 268 2.98 7.79 3.05
N ALA A 269 3.31 8.18 4.27
CA ALA A 269 3.11 9.56 4.74
C ALA A 269 3.98 10.55 3.95
N MET A 270 5.21 10.17 3.62
CA MET A 270 6.11 11.00 2.80
C MET A 270 5.53 11.24 1.39
N VAL A 271 4.96 10.23 0.74
CA VAL A 271 4.32 10.39 -0.57
C VAL A 271 3.13 11.34 -0.50
N VAL A 272 2.28 11.19 0.53
CA VAL A 272 1.12 12.08 0.72
C VAL A 272 1.60 13.52 0.98
N GLU A 273 2.67 13.72 1.74
CA GLU A 273 3.25 15.05 1.94
C GLU A 273 3.81 15.66 0.65
N PHE A 274 4.45 14.87 -0.22
CA PHE A 274 4.85 15.37 -1.54
C PHE A 274 3.64 15.73 -2.41
N MET A 275 2.53 14.99 -2.33
CA MET A 275 1.28 15.37 -3.00
C MET A 275 0.70 16.66 -2.43
N ARG A 276 0.79 16.91 -1.10
CA ARG A 276 0.40 18.18 -0.45
C ARG A 276 1.21 19.35 -0.99
N GLN A 277 2.48 19.13 -1.32
CA GLN A 277 3.37 20.11 -1.98
C GLN A 277 3.10 20.26 -3.48
N GLY A 278 2.00 19.70 -4.01
CA GLY A 278 1.59 19.85 -5.40
C GLY A 278 2.20 18.87 -6.39
N LYS A 279 2.85 17.81 -5.93
CA LYS A 279 3.35 16.76 -6.83
C LYS A 279 2.21 15.84 -7.27
N SER A 280 2.27 15.38 -8.53
CA SER A 280 1.38 14.32 -9.00
C SER A 280 1.65 13.01 -8.24
N PRO A 281 0.68 12.05 -8.15
CA PRO A 281 0.88 10.79 -7.47
C PRO A 281 2.13 10.02 -7.94
N GLU A 282 2.38 9.92 -9.25
CA GLU A 282 3.58 9.27 -9.79
C GLU A 282 4.86 10.00 -9.36
N ALA A 283 4.89 11.33 -9.45
CA ALA A 283 6.06 12.10 -9.07
C ALA A 283 6.34 12.00 -7.55
N ALA A 284 5.30 11.97 -6.73
CA ALA A 284 5.41 11.80 -5.29
C ALA A 284 5.98 10.42 -4.91
N CYS A 285 5.47 9.34 -5.53
CA CYS A 285 6.03 7.99 -5.38
C CYS A 285 7.49 7.94 -5.82
N LYS A 286 7.83 8.55 -6.96
CA LYS A 286 9.21 8.64 -7.45
C LYS A 286 10.14 9.30 -6.43
N MET A 287 9.75 10.42 -5.85
CA MET A 287 10.56 11.14 -4.86
C MET A 287 10.82 10.30 -3.61
N ALA A 288 9.84 9.54 -3.14
CA ALA A 288 10.02 8.63 -2.01
C ALA A 288 10.96 7.47 -2.36
N VAL A 289 10.81 6.87 -3.53
CA VAL A 289 11.72 5.81 -4.04
C VAL A 289 13.14 6.34 -4.22
N ASP A 290 13.31 7.52 -4.81
CA ASP A 290 14.63 8.15 -4.96
C ASP A 290 15.32 8.36 -3.60
N ARG A 291 14.55 8.68 -2.54
CA ARG A 291 15.08 8.77 -1.18
C ARG A 291 15.54 7.43 -0.64
N LEU A 292 14.77 6.34 -0.86
CA LEU A 292 15.18 4.97 -0.49
C LEU A 292 16.53 4.62 -1.13
N VAL A 293 16.63 4.82 -2.43
CA VAL A 293 17.85 4.53 -3.19
C VAL A 293 19.03 5.38 -2.70
N LYS A 294 18.80 6.66 -2.40
CA LYS A 294 19.84 7.56 -1.89
C LYS A 294 20.42 7.13 -0.55
N ILE A 295 19.61 6.52 0.33
CA ILE A 295 20.07 6.04 1.65
C ILE A 295 21.12 4.93 1.50
N ASN A 296 20.88 3.96 0.59
CA ASN A 296 21.84 2.90 0.33
C ASN A 296 21.77 2.42 -1.13
N PRO A 297 22.47 3.10 -2.06
CA PRO A 297 22.36 2.83 -3.49
C PRO A 297 22.78 1.40 -3.89
N LYS A 298 23.73 0.81 -3.16
CA LYS A 298 24.19 -0.57 -3.43
C LYS A 298 23.12 -1.59 -3.03
N LYS A 299 22.56 -1.44 -1.83
CA LYS A 299 21.50 -2.31 -1.30
C LYS A 299 20.19 -2.18 -2.09
N ALA A 300 19.89 -1.00 -2.63
CA ALA A 300 18.65 -0.75 -3.34
C ALA A 300 18.46 -1.60 -4.61
N ARG A 301 19.55 -2.14 -5.19
CA ARG A 301 19.45 -3.09 -6.31
C ARG A 301 18.98 -4.48 -5.89
N ASP A 302 19.06 -4.81 -4.61
CA ASP A 302 18.81 -6.15 -4.07
C ASP A 302 17.43 -6.30 -3.44
N PHE A 303 16.58 -5.24 -3.43
CA PHE A 303 15.22 -5.31 -2.92
C PHE A 303 14.22 -4.60 -3.84
N GLN A 304 12.96 -5.00 -3.73
CA GLN A 304 11.86 -4.30 -4.38
C GLN A 304 11.05 -3.50 -3.35
N VAL A 305 10.68 -2.28 -3.73
CA VAL A 305 9.61 -1.50 -3.12
C VAL A 305 8.84 -0.84 -4.26
N GLY A 306 7.53 -1.04 -4.30
CA GLY A 306 6.61 -0.37 -5.19
C GLY A 306 5.57 0.40 -4.39
N LEU A 307 5.43 1.69 -4.68
CA LEU A 307 4.46 2.57 -4.06
C LEU A 307 3.37 2.94 -5.07
N ILE A 308 2.12 2.95 -4.61
CA ILE A 308 0.95 3.43 -5.36
C ILE A 308 0.31 4.59 -4.61
N ALA A 309 -0.16 5.59 -5.34
CA ALA A 309 -0.81 6.75 -4.76
C ALA A 309 -2.04 7.18 -5.57
N LEU A 310 -3.04 7.70 -4.86
CA LEU A 310 -4.30 8.20 -5.38
C LEU A 310 -4.59 9.55 -4.72
N ASN A 311 -4.76 10.61 -5.51
CA ASN A 311 -5.08 11.91 -4.95
C ASN A 311 -6.60 12.19 -4.91
N LYS A 312 -6.97 13.27 -4.25
CA LYS A 312 -8.36 13.73 -4.09
C LYS A 312 -9.06 14.04 -5.42
N ASN A 313 -8.29 14.29 -6.50
CA ASN A 313 -8.81 14.55 -7.82
C ASN A 313 -9.00 13.27 -8.67
N GLY A 314 -8.78 12.07 -8.08
CA GLY A 314 -8.87 10.81 -8.80
C GLY A 314 -7.69 10.54 -9.76
N GLU A 315 -6.62 11.33 -9.67
CA GLU A 315 -5.37 11.03 -10.35
C GLU A 315 -4.61 9.98 -9.53
N TYR A 316 -4.00 9.04 -10.21
CA TYR A 316 -3.24 7.96 -9.58
C TYR A 316 -1.89 7.79 -10.26
N GLY A 317 -0.99 7.12 -9.56
CA GLY A 317 0.32 6.79 -10.10
C GLY A 317 1.05 5.81 -9.21
N ALA A 318 2.13 5.26 -9.74
CA ALA A 318 3.00 4.32 -9.07
C ALA A 318 4.45 4.54 -9.47
N TYR A 319 5.36 4.15 -8.59
CA TYR A 319 6.78 4.09 -8.90
C TYR A 319 7.46 3.02 -8.04
N ALA A 320 8.47 2.37 -8.58
CA ALA A 320 9.16 1.26 -7.92
C ALA A 320 10.69 1.45 -7.90
N VAL A 321 11.36 0.70 -7.04
CA VAL A 321 12.83 0.67 -7.00
C VAL A 321 13.38 -0.07 -8.22
N ASN A 322 12.94 -1.31 -8.43
CA ASN A 322 13.34 -2.18 -9.53
C ASN A 322 12.19 -2.42 -10.51
N PRO A 323 12.47 -2.83 -11.76
CA PRO A 323 11.45 -3.20 -12.73
C PRO A 323 10.58 -4.37 -12.25
N GLY A 324 9.38 -4.50 -12.83
CA GLY A 324 8.49 -5.63 -12.60
C GLY A 324 7.30 -5.33 -11.69
N PHE A 325 7.29 -4.22 -10.97
CA PHE A 325 6.13 -3.84 -10.18
C PHE A 325 4.96 -3.42 -11.09
N VAL A 326 3.79 -4.00 -10.83
CA VAL A 326 2.53 -3.69 -11.51
C VAL A 326 1.47 -3.33 -10.47
N PHE A 327 0.44 -2.59 -10.89
CA PHE A 327 -0.70 -2.26 -10.06
C PHE A 327 -1.99 -2.31 -10.87
N SER A 328 -3.09 -2.57 -10.20
CA SER A 328 -4.41 -2.70 -10.80
C SER A 328 -5.23 -1.44 -10.56
N VAL A 329 -6.04 -1.06 -11.55
CA VAL A 329 -6.93 0.11 -11.49
C VAL A 329 -8.30 -0.27 -12.01
N THR A 330 -9.35 0.03 -11.25
CA THR A 330 -10.75 -0.20 -11.64
C THR A 330 -11.56 1.07 -11.38
N THR A 331 -12.33 1.53 -12.38
CA THR A 331 -13.17 2.74 -12.31
C THR A 331 -14.65 2.45 -12.57
N ALA A 332 -14.98 1.22 -12.91
CA ALA A 332 -16.32 0.66 -13.01
C ALA A 332 -16.21 -0.87 -13.00
N PRO A 333 -17.26 -1.59 -12.60
CA PRO A 333 -17.25 -3.05 -12.65
C PRO A 333 -16.83 -3.59 -14.02
N GLY A 334 -15.97 -4.59 -14.05
CA GLY A 334 -15.50 -5.26 -15.26
C GLY A 334 -14.50 -4.47 -16.13
N ASN A 335 -14.02 -3.30 -15.70
CA ASN A 335 -13.04 -2.51 -16.46
C ASN A 335 -11.64 -2.47 -15.83
N GLY A 336 -11.34 -3.41 -14.97
CA GLY A 336 -10.06 -3.54 -14.33
C GLY A 336 -8.90 -3.61 -15.32
N LYS A 337 -7.79 -2.91 -15.01
CA LYS A 337 -6.58 -2.85 -15.84
C LYS A 337 -5.35 -3.02 -14.97
N VAL A 338 -4.42 -3.84 -15.44
CA VAL A 338 -3.07 -3.92 -14.86
C VAL A 338 -2.18 -2.92 -15.58
N ILE A 339 -1.46 -2.12 -14.80
CA ILE A 339 -0.56 -1.08 -15.30
C ILE A 339 0.85 -1.34 -14.76
N LYS A 340 1.83 -1.31 -15.64
CA LYS A 340 3.24 -1.44 -15.27
C LYS A 340 3.75 -0.11 -14.71
N ALA A 341 4.30 -0.14 -13.50
CA ALA A 341 4.94 1.03 -12.92
C ALA A 341 6.30 1.31 -13.56
N LYS A 342 6.69 2.57 -13.56
CA LYS A 342 8.07 2.97 -13.82
C LYS A 342 8.94 2.63 -12.62
N SER A 343 10.24 2.49 -12.83
CA SER A 343 11.20 2.15 -11.78
C SER A 343 12.44 3.06 -11.82
N HIS A 344 13.13 3.11 -10.68
CA HIS A 344 14.37 3.87 -10.55
C HIS A 344 15.51 3.23 -11.33
N PHE A 345 15.65 1.92 -11.21
CA PHE A 345 16.56 1.14 -12.03
C PHE A 345 15.83 0.62 -13.28
N SER A 346 16.53 0.58 -14.39
CA SER A 346 16.08 0.02 -15.68
C SER A 346 16.61 -1.40 -15.87
#